data_0edee58807e339f3e66b14325bfa1935
#
_entry.id   0edee58807e339f3e66b14325bfa1935
#
_cell.length_a   1.000
_cell.length_b   1.000
_cell.length_c   1.000
_cell.angle_alpha   90.00
_cell.angle_beta   90.00
_cell.angle_gamma   90.00
#
_symmetry.space_group_name_H-M   'P 1'
#
loop_
_entity.id
_entity.type
_entity.pdbx_description
1 polymer ?
#
loop_
_entity_poly.entity_id
_entity_poly.type
_entity_poly.pdbx_seq_one_letter_code
_entity_poly.pdbx_strand_id
1 'polypeptide(L)'
;MSKGSVLIIGGGAIGSAIAAHLAHMPEGQSHSITVLERDASYAQASSALSAASIRQQFSTPLNIALSQYGLQQLRAMGPDASLVERGYLYLATPEGADGLRELHALQCAAGADIALMTPAQLNQRWPWLATQDLALGSWGRSGEGWFDGWGLLQHERRDAIQHGVRYLNAEAMALERDATGALAGVRCTDGTLLQAEHYVLACGAWSGTLAATAGLVVPVSGKRRSVYVFRSPEKAPDSPLLIDPSGLWFRPEGDDGLFICGGPPLGPDDDFLPLDPEPDLFEERLWPALAERVPGFESLRPQRAWAGYYEMNSFDHNGLVGALPECPNLLLACGFSGHGLQHAPGVGRGVAELISYGEYRSLDLAPLSPTRIAAGQPYRELNVI
;
A
#
# COMPACT_ATOMS: atom_id res chain seq x y z
N MET A 1 -17.60 34.13 -0.45
CA MET A 1 -18.00 32.84 0.07
C MET A 1 -16.94 32.45 1.09
N SER A 2 -17.31 31.94 2.26
CA SER A 2 -16.33 31.37 3.21
C SER A 2 -15.59 30.24 2.52
N LYS A 3 -14.27 30.16 2.68
CA LYS A 3 -13.51 29.00 2.20
C LYS A 3 -13.97 27.79 3.01
N GLY A 4 -14.37 26.73 2.34
CA GLY A 4 -14.59 25.43 2.98
C GLY A 4 -13.33 24.98 3.72
N SER A 5 -13.46 24.06 4.68
CA SER A 5 -12.31 23.52 5.42
C SER A 5 -12.26 22.01 5.32
N VAL A 6 -11.05 21.48 5.10
CA VAL A 6 -10.77 20.04 5.04
C VAL A 6 -9.70 19.69 6.05
N LEU A 7 -10.00 18.71 6.93
CA LEU A 7 -9.04 18.15 7.86
C LEU A 7 -8.73 16.70 7.47
N ILE A 8 -7.50 16.44 7.07
CA ILE A 8 -6.99 15.11 6.74
C ILE A 8 -6.28 14.56 7.97
N ILE A 9 -6.74 13.43 8.50
CA ILE A 9 -6.22 12.80 9.71
C ILE A 9 -5.28 11.67 9.29
N GLY A 10 -3.98 11.87 9.47
CA GLY A 10 -2.89 11.04 9.00
C GLY A 10 -2.20 11.64 7.76
N GLY A 11 -0.91 11.95 7.91
CA GLY A 11 -0.05 12.55 6.88
C GLY A 11 0.86 11.55 6.18
N GLY A 12 0.55 10.24 6.23
CA GLY A 12 1.24 9.21 5.45
C GLY A 12 1.05 9.39 3.93
N ALA A 13 1.48 8.43 3.13
CA ALA A 13 1.44 8.55 1.66
C ALA A 13 0.02 8.87 1.14
N ILE A 14 -1.00 8.18 1.63
CA ILE A 14 -2.40 8.40 1.23
C ILE A 14 -2.86 9.83 1.59
N GLY A 15 -2.70 10.23 2.85
CA GLY A 15 -3.16 11.55 3.30
C GLY A 15 -2.39 12.70 2.63
N SER A 16 -1.10 12.52 2.40
CA SER A 16 -0.28 13.52 1.69
C SER A 16 -0.65 13.62 0.21
N ALA A 17 -0.92 12.49 -0.47
CA ALA A 17 -1.40 12.49 -1.85
C ALA A 17 -2.78 13.16 -1.98
N ILE A 18 -3.72 12.90 -1.04
CA ILE A 18 -5.01 13.60 -1.00
C ILE A 18 -4.79 15.11 -0.87
N ALA A 19 -3.93 15.52 0.05
CA ALA A 19 -3.63 16.92 0.31
C ALA A 19 -3.04 17.62 -0.92
N ALA A 20 -2.06 16.99 -1.58
CA ALA A 20 -1.41 17.51 -2.78
C ALA A 20 -2.43 17.65 -3.92
N HIS A 21 -3.13 16.57 -4.26
CA HIS A 21 -4.13 16.61 -5.33
C HIS A 21 -5.24 17.62 -5.06
N LEU A 22 -5.76 17.70 -3.82
CA LEU A 22 -6.80 18.66 -3.46
C LEU A 22 -6.32 20.12 -3.60
N ALA A 23 -5.07 20.40 -3.23
CA ALA A 23 -4.49 21.74 -3.35
C ALA A 23 -4.34 22.20 -4.81
N HIS A 24 -4.22 21.26 -5.75
CA HIS A 24 -4.17 21.54 -7.20
C HIS A 24 -5.55 21.69 -7.86
N MET A 25 -6.64 21.25 -7.19
CA MET A 25 -7.98 21.42 -7.75
C MET A 25 -8.38 22.91 -7.78
N PRO A 26 -9.01 23.40 -8.86
CA PRO A 26 -9.51 24.79 -8.89
C PRO A 26 -10.44 25.10 -7.71
N GLU A 27 -11.33 24.19 -7.38
CA GLU A 27 -12.23 24.27 -6.22
C GLU A 27 -11.48 24.07 -4.91
N GLY A 28 -10.45 23.23 -4.89
CA GLY A 28 -9.58 22.96 -3.74
C GLY A 28 -8.83 24.21 -3.27
N GLN A 29 -8.48 25.13 -4.18
CA GLN A 29 -7.87 26.42 -3.83
C GLN A 29 -8.80 27.31 -3.01
N SER A 30 -10.10 27.05 -3.02
CA SER A 30 -11.10 27.70 -2.17
C SER A 30 -11.21 27.06 -0.78
N HIS A 31 -10.52 25.94 -0.51
CA HIS A 31 -10.53 25.27 0.78
C HIS A 31 -9.29 25.62 1.63
N SER A 32 -9.48 25.64 2.95
CA SER A 32 -8.40 25.60 3.92
C SER A 32 -8.08 24.15 4.24
N ILE A 33 -6.95 23.63 3.76
CA ILE A 33 -6.56 22.24 3.91
C ILE A 33 -5.56 22.09 5.06
N THR A 34 -5.86 21.23 6.02
CA THR A 34 -4.97 20.91 7.14
C THR A 34 -4.77 19.40 7.19
N VAL A 35 -3.52 18.97 7.30
CA VAL A 35 -3.14 17.58 7.57
C VAL A 35 -2.70 17.46 9.03
N LEU A 36 -3.27 16.54 9.76
CA LEU A 36 -2.91 16.21 11.12
C LEU A 36 -2.01 14.96 11.11
N GLU A 37 -0.75 15.11 11.54
CA GLU A 37 0.19 14.01 11.63
C GLU A 37 0.79 13.95 13.04
N ARG A 38 0.72 12.78 13.67
CA ARG A 38 1.18 12.60 15.06
C ARG A 38 2.70 12.57 15.20
N ASP A 39 3.39 12.10 14.16
CA ASP A 39 4.84 11.93 14.18
C ASP A 39 5.49 12.47 12.90
N ALA A 40 6.08 13.65 12.99
CA ALA A 40 6.75 14.29 11.87
C ALA A 40 7.97 13.51 11.36
N SER A 41 8.48 12.55 12.14
CA SER A 41 9.56 11.64 11.71
C SER A 41 9.05 10.45 10.91
N TYR A 42 7.75 10.13 11.00
CA TYR A 42 7.11 8.97 10.37
C TYR A 42 7.73 7.62 10.79
N ALA A 43 8.35 7.54 11.96
CA ALA A 43 9.11 6.38 12.41
C ALA A 43 8.30 5.07 12.44
N GLN A 44 6.99 5.15 12.63
CA GLN A 44 6.08 4.00 12.65
C GLN A 44 5.11 3.97 11.45
N ALA A 45 5.23 4.91 10.53
CA ALA A 45 4.32 4.97 9.39
C ALA A 45 4.57 3.82 8.41
N SER A 46 3.50 3.14 8.00
CA SER A 46 3.58 2.04 7.02
C SER A 46 4.27 2.47 5.73
N SER A 47 4.07 3.71 5.28
CA SER A 47 4.72 4.27 4.09
C SER A 47 6.23 4.44 4.23
N ALA A 48 6.75 4.70 5.43
CA ALA A 48 8.18 4.83 5.69
C ALA A 48 8.86 3.45 5.90
N LEU A 49 8.11 2.47 6.41
CA LEU A 49 8.60 1.13 6.72
C LEU A 49 8.32 0.11 5.59
N SER A 50 7.71 0.55 4.49
CA SER A 50 7.35 -0.29 3.34
C SER A 50 8.59 -0.74 2.56
N ALA A 51 8.52 -1.96 1.99
CA ALA A 51 9.45 -2.42 0.96
C ALA A 51 9.29 -1.68 -0.38
N ALA A 52 8.24 -0.88 -0.52
CA ALA A 52 7.94 0.03 -1.62
C ALA A 52 8.07 -0.60 -3.00
N SER A 53 7.08 -1.38 -3.36
CA SER A 53 7.01 -2.02 -4.68
C SER A 53 5.78 -1.55 -5.46
N ILE A 54 5.84 -1.70 -6.78
CA ILE A 54 4.76 -1.40 -7.70
C ILE A 54 4.53 -2.59 -8.63
N ARG A 55 3.28 -3.03 -8.72
CA ARG A 55 2.84 -4.15 -9.56
C ARG A 55 1.48 -3.89 -10.18
N GLN A 56 1.18 -4.58 -11.25
CA GLN A 56 -0.14 -4.58 -11.89
C GLN A 56 -0.83 -5.95 -11.78
N GLN A 57 -0.17 -6.92 -11.17
CA GLN A 57 -0.70 -8.27 -10.96
C GLN A 57 -1.66 -8.32 -9.77
N PHE A 58 -2.81 -7.64 -9.94
CA PHE A 58 -3.95 -7.67 -9.01
C PHE A 58 -5.08 -8.55 -9.54
N SER A 59 -6.02 -8.91 -8.66
CA SER A 59 -7.21 -9.69 -9.00
C SER A 59 -8.43 -8.81 -9.34
N THR A 60 -8.30 -7.49 -9.22
CA THR A 60 -9.37 -6.55 -9.52
C THR A 60 -8.93 -5.49 -10.55
N PRO A 61 -9.75 -5.17 -11.56
CA PRO A 61 -9.38 -4.18 -12.59
C PRO A 61 -9.10 -2.79 -12.01
N LEU A 62 -9.79 -2.40 -10.94
CA LEU A 62 -9.58 -1.09 -10.32
C LEU A 62 -8.20 -0.98 -9.65
N ASN A 63 -7.74 -2.04 -8.98
CA ASN A 63 -6.40 -2.04 -8.38
C ASN A 63 -5.30 -1.97 -9.46
N ILE A 64 -5.53 -2.60 -10.62
CA ILE A 64 -4.64 -2.48 -11.78
C ILE A 64 -4.61 -1.02 -12.28
N ALA A 65 -5.77 -0.39 -12.45
CA ALA A 65 -5.86 1.00 -12.89
C ALA A 65 -5.22 1.98 -11.90
N LEU A 66 -5.42 1.77 -10.59
CA LEU A 66 -4.77 2.57 -9.53
C LEU A 66 -3.24 2.44 -9.59
N SER A 67 -2.73 1.21 -9.79
CA SER A 67 -1.30 0.98 -9.97
C SER A 67 -0.74 1.62 -11.25
N GLN A 68 -1.47 1.55 -12.35
CA GLN A 68 -1.07 2.22 -13.60
C GLN A 68 -1.02 3.74 -13.43
N TYR A 69 -1.97 4.32 -12.70
CA TYR A 69 -1.95 5.74 -12.35
C TYR A 69 -0.74 6.07 -11.46
N GLY A 70 -0.49 5.28 -10.40
CA GLY A 70 0.68 5.43 -9.53
C GLY A 70 2.00 5.34 -10.30
N LEU A 71 2.12 4.38 -11.22
CA LEU A 71 3.29 4.26 -12.09
C LEU A 71 3.54 5.51 -12.93
N GLN A 72 2.48 6.11 -13.50
CA GLN A 72 2.61 7.35 -14.27
C GLN A 72 3.16 8.48 -13.39
N GLN A 73 2.70 8.59 -12.14
CA GLN A 73 3.20 9.58 -11.20
C GLN A 73 4.66 9.33 -10.82
N LEU A 74 5.03 8.09 -10.51
CA LEU A 74 6.42 7.72 -10.21
C LEU A 74 7.36 8.03 -11.38
N ARG A 75 6.96 7.75 -12.61
CA ARG A 75 7.73 8.12 -13.81
C ARG A 75 7.85 9.64 -13.98
N ALA A 76 6.80 10.39 -13.66
CA ALA A 76 6.80 11.85 -13.71
C ALA A 76 7.73 12.47 -12.66
N MET A 77 7.90 11.84 -11.49
CA MET A 77 8.88 12.25 -10.48
C MET A 77 10.34 12.10 -10.96
N GLY A 78 10.58 11.29 -11.99
CA GLY A 78 11.93 11.05 -12.53
C GLY A 78 12.87 10.42 -11.51
N PRO A 79 14.14 10.91 -11.39
CA PRO A 79 15.14 10.31 -10.48
C PRO A 79 14.73 10.29 -9.02
N ASP A 80 13.88 11.20 -8.56
CA ASP A 80 13.44 11.30 -7.17
C ASP A 80 12.60 10.09 -6.74
N ALA A 81 11.98 9.37 -7.67
CA ALA A 81 11.25 8.14 -7.39
C ALA A 81 12.19 6.94 -7.18
N SER A 82 13.43 7.00 -7.64
CA SER A 82 14.35 5.85 -7.67
C SER A 82 13.68 4.58 -8.22
N LEU A 83 12.83 4.75 -9.25
CA LEU A 83 12.02 3.67 -9.82
C LEU A 83 12.90 2.66 -10.56
N VAL A 84 12.79 1.39 -10.21
CA VAL A 84 13.47 0.27 -10.85
C VAL A 84 12.42 -0.67 -11.45
N GLU A 85 12.28 -0.67 -12.78
CA GLU A 85 11.31 -1.48 -13.50
C GLU A 85 11.93 -2.82 -13.95
N ARG A 86 12.25 -3.72 -13.01
CA ARG A 86 12.74 -5.08 -13.30
C ARG A 86 11.64 -6.13 -13.31
N GLY A 87 10.40 -5.72 -13.02
CA GLY A 87 9.23 -6.58 -13.03
C GLY A 87 8.93 -7.24 -11.71
N TYR A 88 7.80 -7.93 -11.71
CA TYR A 88 7.33 -8.86 -10.67
C TYR A 88 7.20 -10.25 -11.28
N LEU A 89 7.59 -11.27 -10.54
CA LEU A 89 7.47 -12.66 -10.95
C LEU A 89 6.73 -13.45 -9.89
N TYR A 90 5.49 -13.83 -10.20
CA TYR A 90 4.75 -14.80 -9.40
C TYR A 90 5.03 -16.20 -9.90
N LEU A 91 5.39 -17.10 -8.99
CA LEU A 91 5.62 -18.51 -9.27
C LEU A 91 4.44 -19.36 -8.80
N ALA A 92 4.11 -20.40 -9.53
CA ALA A 92 3.06 -21.35 -9.15
C ALA A 92 3.53 -22.80 -9.33
N THR A 93 3.19 -23.63 -8.34
CA THR A 93 3.20 -25.08 -8.44
C THR A 93 2.06 -25.55 -9.36
N PRO A 94 1.94 -26.85 -9.70
CA PRO A 94 0.82 -27.36 -10.49
C PRO A 94 -0.56 -26.98 -9.93
N GLU A 95 -0.72 -26.93 -8.60
CA GLU A 95 -1.97 -26.60 -7.93
C GLU A 95 -2.40 -25.15 -8.11
N GLY A 96 -1.43 -24.23 -8.17
CA GLY A 96 -1.69 -22.79 -8.34
C GLY A 96 -1.76 -22.30 -9.79
N ALA A 97 -1.37 -23.15 -10.74
CA ALA A 97 -1.15 -22.72 -12.13
C ALA A 97 -2.42 -22.24 -12.84
N ASP A 98 -3.59 -22.83 -12.57
CA ASP A 98 -4.85 -22.42 -13.21
C ASP A 98 -5.30 -21.05 -12.69
N GLY A 99 -5.21 -20.80 -11.38
CA GLY A 99 -5.50 -19.48 -10.83
C GLY A 99 -4.59 -18.40 -11.43
N LEU A 100 -3.30 -18.71 -11.65
CA LEU A 100 -2.37 -17.77 -12.26
C LEU A 100 -2.74 -17.47 -13.72
N ARG A 101 -3.27 -18.45 -14.48
CA ARG A 101 -3.76 -18.24 -15.86
C ARG A 101 -5.03 -17.37 -15.91
N GLU A 102 -5.96 -17.59 -14.97
CA GLU A 102 -7.18 -16.79 -14.86
C GLU A 102 -6.86 -15.32 -14.56
N LEU A 103 -5.98 -15.08 -13.57
CA LEU A 103 -5.52 -13.74 -13.22
C LEU A 103 -4.77 -13.07 -14.38
N HIS A 104 -3.91 -13.79 -15.07
CA HIS A 104 -3.19 -13.28 -16.25
C HIS A 104 -4.16 -12.77 -17.33
N ALA A 105 -5.24 -13.52 -17.63
CA ALA A 105 -6.22 -13.10 -18.62
C ALA A 105 -6.89 -11.77 -18.24
N LEU A 106 -7.29 -11.62 -16.96
CA LEU A 106 -7.86 -10.39 -16.41
C LEU A 106 -6.86 -9.22 -16.49
N GLN A 107 -5.64 -9.46 -16.06
CA GLN A 107 -4.57 -8.45 -16.00
C GLN A 107 -4.21 -7.93 -17.40
N CYS A 108 -4.05 -8.84 -18.37
CA CYS A 108 -3.81 -8.46 -19.77
C CYS A 108 -5.01 -7.69 -20.38
N ALA A 109 -6.24 -8.09 -20.06
CA ALA A 109 -7.44 -7.36 -20.49
C ALA A 109 -7.51 -5.94 -19.91
N ALA A 110 -6.93 -5.72 -18.70
CA ALA A 110 -6.77 -4.42 -18.07
C ALA A 110 -5.51 -3.64 -18.54
N GLY A 111 -4.79 -4.15 -19.56
CA GLY A 111 -3.65 -3.48 -20.17
C GLY A 111 -2.30 -3.69 -19.48
N ALA A 112 -2.19 -4.64 -18.53
CA ALA A 112 -0.93 -4.99 -17.91
C ALA A 112 -0.05 -5.82 -18.87
N ASP A 113 1.25 -5.54 -18.90
CA ASP A 113 2.22 -6.22 -19.78
C ASP A 113 2.83 -7.45 -19.08
N ILE A 114 2.06 -8.54 -19.07
CA ILE A 114 2.41 -9.75 -18.31
C ILE A 114 2.59 -10.93 -19.26
N ALA A 115 3.62 -11.74 -19.02
CA ALA A 115 3.90 -12.96 -19.74
C ALA A 115 3.80 -14.19 -18.84
N LEU A 116 3.12 -15.24 -19.29
CA LEU A 116 3.21 -16.55 -18.70
C LEU A 116 4.45 -17.28 -19.19
N MET A 117 5.18 -17.92 -18.28
CA MET A 117 6.44 -18.59 -18.55
C MET A 117 6.41 -20.03 -18.02
N THR A 118 6.80 -20.97 -18.87
CA THR A 118 7.04 -22.36 -18.44
C THR A 118 8.31 -22.47 -17.60
N PRO A 119 8.50 -23.54 -16.80
CA PRO A 119 9.73 -23.77 -16.04
C PRO A 119 11.00 -23.71 -16.88
N ALA A 120 10.94 -24.23 -18.12
CA ALA A 120 12.07 -24.16 -19.05
C ALA A 120 12.42 -22.72 -19.46
N GLN A 121 11.40 -21.90 -19.72
CA GLN A 121 11.59 -20.45 -20.03
C GLN A 121 12.10 -19.68 -18.83
N LEU A 122 11.60 -19.98 -17.63
CA LEU A 122 12.08 -19.39 -16.37
C LEU A 122 13.57 -19.70 -16.17
N ASN A 123 13.97 -20.97 -16.29
CA ASN A 123 15.35 -21.38 -16.13
C ASN A 123 16.28 -20.80 -17.23
N GLN A 124 15.78 -20.68 -18.47
CA GLN A 124 16.53 -20.02 -19.54
C GLN A 124 16.76 -18.52 -19.25
N ARG A 125 15.76 -17.83 -18.70
CA ARG A 125 15.83 -16.39 -18.40
C ARG A 125 16.63 -16.12 -17.13
N TRP A 126 16.46 -16.96 -16.11
CA TRP A 126 17.10 -16.85 -14.81
C TRP A 126 17.71 -18.22 -14.41
N PRO A 127 18.94 -18.53 -14.88
CA PRO A 127 19.57 -19.82 -14.62
C PRO A 127 19.86 -20.10 -13.13
N TRP A 128 19.86 -19.07 -12.30
CA TRP A 128 20.01 -19.17 -10.84
C TRP A 128 18.72 -19.63 -10.12
N LEU A 129 17.57 -19.63 -10.80
CA LEU A 129 16.27 -19.99 -10.25
C LEU A 129 16.02 -21.51 -10.30
N ALA A 130 15.73 -22.12 -9.17
CA ALA A 130 15.25 -23.50 -9.11
C ALA A 130 13.78 -23.56 -9.55
N THR A 131 13.47 -24.46 -10.50
CA THR A 131 12.15 -24.53 -11.15
C THR A 131 11.51 -25.91 -11.17
N GLN A 132 12.07 -26.88 -10.44
CA GLN A 132 11.72 -28.30 -10.53
C GLN A 132 10.30 -28.62 -10.00
N ASP A 133 9.84 -27.83 -9.04
CA ASP A 133 8.51 -27.92 -8.41
C ASP A 133 7.47 -27.01 -9.07
N LEU A 134 7.89 -26.20 -10.02
CA LEU A 134 7.03 -25.18 -10.64
C LEU A 134 6.31 -25.72 -11.88
N ALA A 135 5.11 -25.21 -12.11
CA ALA A 135 4.35 -25.42 -13.35
C ALA A 135 4.29 -24.15 -14.21
N LEU A 136 4.32 -22.96 -13.57
CA LEU A 136 4.12 -21.70 -14.26
C LEU A 136 4.77 -20.54 -13.52
N GLY A 137 5.20 -19.51 -14.26
CA GLY A 137 5.51 -18.18 -13.76
C GLY A 137 4.68 -17.14 -14.48
N SER A 138 4.28 -16.08 -13.76
CA SER A 138 3.65 -14.87 -14.32
C SER A 138 4.59 -13.70 -14.11
N TRP A 139 5.14 -13.17 -15.19
CA TRP A 139 6.15 -12.12 -15.17
C TRP A 139 5.62 -10.84 -15.78
N GLY A 140 5.56 -9.78 -14.98
CA GLY A 140 5.34 -8.42 -15.46
C GLY A 140 6.60 -7.87 -16.12
N ARG A 141 6.58 -7.73 -17.43
CA ARG A 141 7.74 -7.36 -18.26
C ARG A 141 8.07 -5.88 -18.18
N SER A 142 7.06 -5.05 -17.96
CA SER A 142 7.18 -3.59 -17.82
C SER A 142 6.16 -3.04 -16.84
N GLY A 143 6.45 -1.86 -16.28
CA GLY A 143 5.56 -1.17 -15.36
C GLY A 143 5.45 -1.80 -13.97
N GLU A 144 6.36 -2.68 -13.63
CA GLU A 144 6.43 -3.35 -12.33
C GLU A 144 7.85 -3.36 -11.78
N GLY A 145 7.98 -3.39 -10.45
CA GLY A 145 9.27 -3.38 -9.77
C GLY A 145 9.18 -2.72 -8.40
N TRP A 146 10.09 -1.79 -8.10
CA TRP A 146 10.13 -1.10 -6.82
C TRP A 146 10.61 0.35 -6.97
N PHE A 147 10.42 1.13 -5.91
CA PHE A 147 10.72 2.57 -5.92
C PHE A 147 11.07 3.05 -4.51
N ASP A 148 11.44 4.32 -4.37
CA ASP A 148 11.64 4.96 -3.07
C ASP A 148 10.28 5.41 -2.49
N GLY A 149 9.74 4.61 -1.56
CA GLY A 149 8.47 4.93 -0.89
C GLY A 149 8.55 6.15 0.01
N TRP A 150 9.70 6.39 0.64
CA TRP A 150 9.94 7.61 1.39
C TRP A 150 10.02 8.82 0.46
N GLY A 151 10.70 8.69 -0.67
CA GLY A 151 10.76 9.69 -1.73
C GLY A 151 9.38 10.10 -2.22
N LEU A 152 8.48 9.13 -2.48
CA LEU A 152 7.09 9.40 -2.86
C LEU A 152 6.35 10.18 -1.77
N LEU A 153 6.38 9.72 -0.50
CA LEU A 153 5.75 10.43 0.61
C LEU A 153 6.25 11.88 0.73
N GLN A 154 7.56 12.08 0.66
CA GLN A 154 8.13 13.42 0.78
C GLN A 154 7.83 14.30 -0.44
N HIS A 155 7.69 13.72 -1.63
CA HIS A 155 7.27 14.44 -2.83
C HIS A 155 5.85 14.99 -2.65
N GLU A 156 4.88 14.15 -2.35
CA GLU A 156 3.49 14.53 -2.13
C GLU A 156 3.35 15.56 -1.00
N ARG A 157 4.06 15.35 0.11
CA ARG A 157 4.05 16.27 1.24
C ARG A 157 4.63 17.64 0.90
N ARG A 158 5.76 17.69 0.19
CA ARG A 158 6.39 18.97 -0.24
C ARG A 158 5.49 19.72 -1.19
N ASP A 159 4.90 19.01 -2.16
CA ASP A 159 3.98 19.60 -3.12
C ASP A 159 2.75 20.19 -2.42
N ALA A 160 2.12 19.46 -1.52
CA ALA A 160 1.00 19.96 -0.71
C ALA A 160 1.37 21.24 0.07
N ILE A 161 2.53 21.26 0.73
CA ILE A 161 3.01 22.42 1.50
C ILE A 161 3.26 23.64 0.59
N GLN A 162 3.88 23.44 -0.58
CA GLN A 162 4.13 24.50 -1.56
C GLN A 162 2.84 25.14 -2.07
N HIS A 163 1.74 24.38 -2.08
CA HIS A 163 0.41 24.84 -2.47
C HIS A 163 -0.47 25.26 -1.28
N GLY A 164 0.15 25.54 -0.12
CA GLY A 164 -0.51 26.18 1.02
C GLY A 164 -1.21 25.25 2.00
N VAL A 165 -1.03 23.93 1.90
CA VAL A 165 -1.53 22.97 2.89
C VAL A 165 -0.73 23.10 4.19
N ARG A 166 -1.45 23.13 5.31
CA ARG A 166 -0.86 23.19 6.65
C ARG A 166 -0.73 21.80 7.25
N TYR A 167 0.47 21.40 7.65
CA TYR A 167 0.72 20.21 8.45
C TYR A 167 0.81 20.58 9.93
N LEU A 168 -0.02 19.94 10.76
CA LEU A 168 0.00 20.06 12.21
C LEU A 168 0.61 18.78 12.80
N ASN A 169 1.64 18.97 13.63
CA ASN A 169 2.19 17.87 14.41
C ASN A 169 1.37 17.71 15.71
N ALA A 170 0.34 16.90 15.67
CA ALA A 170 -0.50 16.56 16.81
C ALA A 170 -1.20 15.22 16.58
N GLU A 171 -1.55 14.53 17.65
CA GLU A 171 -2.17 13.23 17.61
C GLU A 171 -3.68 13.32 17.84
N ALA A 172 -4.46 12.77 16.89
CA ALA A 172 -5.90 12.57 17.05
C ALA A 172 -6.17 11.49 18.12
N MET A 173 -6.88 11.85 19.17
CA MET A 173 -7.28 10.94 20.23
C MET A 173 -8.70 10.41 20.04
N ALA A 174 -9.63 11.26 19.56
CA ALA A 174 -11.03 10.89 19.38
C ALA A 174 -11.69 11.68 18.26
N LEU A 175 -12.65 11.06 17.60
CA LEU A 175 -13.61 11.69 16.70
C LEU A 175 -14.88 12.00 17.47
N GLU A 176 -15.35 13.24 17.45
CA GLU A 176 -16.56 13.68 18.13
C GLU A 176 -17.68 13.91 17.12
N ARG A 177 -18.85 13.29 17.35
CA ARG A 177 -20.05 13.45 16.51
C ARG A 177 -21.05 14.37 17.15
N ASP A 178 -21.78 15.10 16.33
CA ASP A 178 -22.93 15.88 16.75
C ASP A 178 -24.22 15.02 16.82
N ALA A 179 -25.32 15.66 17.19
CA ALA A 179 -26.63 15.00 17.32
C ALA A 179 -27.21 14.55 15.95
N THR A 180 -26.67 15.03 14.83
CA THR A 180 -27.09 14.63 13.47
C THR A 180 -26.32 13.42 12.97
N GLY A 181 -25.24 13.03 13.65
CA GLY A 181 -24.36 11.96 13.28
C GLY A 181 -23.12 12.40 12.47
N ALA A 182 -23.05 13.67 12.08
CA ALA A 182 -21.88 14.23 11.43
C ALA A 182 -20.71 14.41 12.44
N LEU A 183 -19.47 14.45 11.95
CA LEU A 183 -18.34 14.86 12.79
C LEU A 183 -18.45 16.34 13.14
N ALA A 184 -18.43 16.62 14.45
CA ALA A 184 -18.33 17.97 15.01
C ALA A 184 -16.86 18.42 15.15
N GLY A 185 -15.92 17.45 15.29
CA GLY A 185 -14.50 17.74 15.42
C GLY A 185 -13.64 16.52 15.72
N VAL A 186 -12.34 16.76 15.71
CA VAL A 186 -11.29 15.83 16.08
C VAL A 186 -10.60 16.32 17.34
N ARG A 187 -10.68 15.55 18.41
CA ARG A 187 -10.01 15.82 19.69
C ARG A 187 -8.58 15.33 19.64
N CYS A 188 -7.63 16.22 19.86
CA CYS A 188 -6.22 15.87 20.00
C CYS A 188 -5.84 15.49 21.44
N THR A 189 -4.69 14.83 21.61
CA THR A 189 -4.16 14.42 22.92
C THR A 189 -3.86 15.60 23.86
N ASP A 190 -3.57 16.78 23.31
CA ASP A 190 -3.38 18.02 24.10
C ASP A 190 -4.70 18.70 24.52
N GLY A 191 -5.84 18.10 24.18
CA GLY A 191 -7.17 18.64 24.46
C GLY A 191 -7.72 19.59 23.41
N THR A 192 -6.94 19.95 22.39
CA THR A 192 -7.41 20.80 21.27
C THR A 192 -8.51 20.10 20.50
N LEU A 193 -9.59 20.83 20.14
CA LEU A 193 -10.63 20.37 19.23
C LEU A 193 -10.42 21.03 17.86
N LEU A 194 -10.12 20.24 16.86
CA LEU A 194 -10.00 20.69 15.49
C LEU A 194 -11.33 20.48 14.76
N GLN A 195 -11.83 21.54 14.10
CA GLN A 195 -13.10 21.48 13.37
C GLN A 195 -12.88 21.78 11.89
N ALA A 196 -13.67 21.10 11.03
CA ALA A 196 -13.67 21.29 9.59
C ALA A 196 -15.06 20.96 9.02
N GLU A 197 -15.31 21.34 7.78
CA GLU A 197 -16.53 20.95 7.06
C GLU A 197 -16.43 19.51 6.55
N HIS A 198 -15.24 19.11 6.07
CA HIS A 198 -14.94 17.77 5.60
C HIS A 198 -13.77 17.17 6.38
N TYR A 199 -13.89 15.90 6.69
CA TYR A 199 -12.84 15.12 7.35
C TYR A 199 -12.46 13.94 6.46
N VAL A 200 -11.16 13.62 6.44
CA VAL A 200 -10.64 12.43 5.76
C VAL A 200 -9.87 11.60 6.77
N LEU A 201 -10.29 10.35 6.97
CA LEU A 201 -9.60 9.38 7.82
C LEU A 201 -8.59 8.59 6.98
N ALA A 202 -7.32 8.97 7.08
CA ALA A 202 -6.18 8.38 6.37
C ALA A 202 -5.09 7.92 7.35
N CYS A 203 -5.51 7.37 8.51
CA CYS A 203 -4.63 6.99 9.63
C CYS A 203 -3.99 5.60 9.45
N GLY A 204 -4.03 5.01 8.26
CA GLY A 204 -3.46 3.70 8.01
C GLY A 204 -4.01 2.65 8.97
N ALA A 205 -3.12 1.89 9.59
CA ALA A 205 -3.46 0.81 10.52
C ALA A 205 -4.36 1.25 11.70
N TRP A 206 -4.28 2.52 12.12
CA TRP A 206 -5.03 3.05 13.27
C TRP A 206 -6.42 3.57 12.92
N SER A 207 -6.83 3.50 11.65
CA SER A 207 -8.11 4.04 11.18
C SER A 207 -9.31 3.39 11.88
N GLY A 208 -9.28 2.06 12.07
CA GLY A 208 -10.34 1.35 12.80
C GLY A 208 -10.44 1.76 14.26
N THR A 209 -9.30 1.86 14.95
CA THR A 209 -9.24 2.27 16.36
C THR A 209 -9.76 3.70 16.55
N LEU A 210 -9.37 4.63 15.68
CA LEU A 210 -9.82 6.01 15.78
C LEU A 210 -11.32 6.15 15.43
N ALA A 211 -11.80 5.45 14.40
CA ALA A 211 -13.21 5.43 14.02
C ALA A 211 -14.12 4.91 15.16
N ALA A 212 -13.64 3.90 15.89
CA ALA A 212 -14.37 3.32 17.02
C ALA A 212 -14.66 4.32 18.15
N THR A 213 -13.85 5.37 18.31
CA THR A 213 -14.09 6.45 19.31
C THR A 213 -15.38 7.23 19.04
N ALA A 214 -15.82 7.26 17.76
CA ALA A 214 -17.09 7.86 17.33
C ALA A 214 -18.22 6.83 17.18
N GLY A 215 -18.02 5.56 17.61
CA GLY A 215 -18.98 4.48 17.43
C GLY A 215 -19.12 4.00 15.96
N LEU A 216 -18.12 4.28 15.12
CA LEU A 216 -18.08 3.84 13.72
C LEU A 216 -17.29 2.54 13.60
N VAL A 217 -17.77 1.61 12.77
CA VAL A 217 -17.10 0.32 12.52
C VAL A 217 -16.32 0.38 11.21
N VAL A 218 -15.01 0.39 11.32
CA VAL A 218 -14.07 0.33 10.18
C VAL A 218 -13.17 -0.90 10.39
N PRO A 219 -13.29 -1.97 9.59
CA PRO A 219 -12.62 -3.25 9.82
C PRO A 219 -11.14 -3.20 9.40
N VAL A 220 -10.41 -2.23 9.93
CA VAL A 220 -8.99 -2.00 9.62
C VAL A 220 -8.18 -2.04 10.89
N SER A 221 -7.13 -2.86 10.88
CA SER A 221 -6.16 -3.01 11.98
C SER A 221 -4.74 -3.12 11.47
N GLY A 222 -3.77 -3.04 12.37
CA GLY A 222 -2.35 -3.16 12.06
C GLY A 222 -1.88 -4.60 12.14
N LYS A 223 -1.43 -5.19 11.02
CA LYS A 223 -0.79 -6.50 10.98
C LYS A 223 0.71 -6.33 10.74
N ARG A 224 1.53 -6.82 11.68
CA ARG A 224 2.98 -6.73 11.58
C ARG A 224 3.50 -7.54 10.39
N ARG A 225 4.39 -6.93 9.60
CA ARG A 225 5.15 -7.59 8.54
C ARG A 225 6.62 -7.28 8.71
N SER A 226 7.43 -8.34 8.80
CA SER A 226 8.88 -8.23 8.96
C SER A 226 9.58 -8.23 7.62
N VAL A 227 10.58 -7.38 7.47
CA VAL A 227 11.45 -7.30 6.30
C VAL A 227 12.89 -7.54 6.74
N TYR A 228 13.58 -8.40 6.03
CA TYR A 228 14.96 -8.78 6.32
C TYR A 228 15.85 -8.39 5.16
N VAL A 229 17.05 -7.93 5.48
CA VAL A 229 18.12 -7.63 4.53
C VAL A 229 19.17 -8.71 4.67
N PHE A 230 19.58 -9.29 3.56
CA PHE A 230 20.69 -10.24 3.52
C PHE A 230 21.65 -9.95 2.37
N ARG A 231 22.88 -10.41 2.52
CA ARG A 231 23.91 -10.37 1.48
C ARG A 231 24.20 -11.79 1.02
N SER A 232 24.36 -11.97 -0.30
CA SER A 232 24.74 -13.25 -0.88
C SER A 232 25.91 -13.11 -1.86
N PRO A 233 26.80 -14.12 -1.96
CA PRO A 233 27.74 -14.24 -3.08
C PRO A 233 27.03 -14.42 -4.42
N GLU A 234 25.89 -15.13 -4.46
CA GLU A 234 25.02 -15.21 -5.62
C GLU A 234 24.34 -13.85 -5.85
N LYS A 235 24.53 -13.32 -7.04
CA LYS A 235 24.02 -11.99 -7.41
C LYS A 235 22.61 -12.01 -7.96
N ALA A 236 22.11 -13.18 -8.38
CA ALA A 236 20.84 -13.34 -9.04
C ALA A 236 20.58 -12.22 -10.10
N PRO A 237 21.44 -12.12 -11.14
CA PRO A 237 21.39 -11.00 -12.08
C PRO A 237 20.01 -10.89 -12.73
N ASP A 238 19.59 -9.66 -13.01
CA ASP A 238 18.29 -9.32 -13.61
C ASP A 238 17.07 -9.88 -12.83
N SER A 239 17.25 -10.16 -11.54
CA SER A 239 16.13 -10.63 -10.69
C SER A 239 15.00 -9.61 -10.67
N PRO A 240 13.75 -10.01 -10.98
CA PRO A 240 12.56 -9.24 -10.63
C PRO A 240 12.33 -9.29 -9.11
N LEU A 241 11.30 -8.61 -8.62
CA LEU A 241 10.72 -8.97 -7.33
C LEU A 241 9.97 -10.30 -7.51
N LEU A 242 10.43 -11.33 -6.79
CA LEU A 242 9.91 -12.68 -6.91
C LEU A 242 8.98 -13.01 -5.75
N ILE A 243 7.84 -13.62 -6.07
CA ILE A 243 6.88 -14.19 -5.12
C ILE A 243 6.86 -15.69 -5.32
N ASP A 244 7.30 -16.38 -4.29
CA ASP A 244 7.34 -17.84 -4.23
C ASP A 244 5.97 -18.44 -3.83
N PRO A 245 5.61 -19.65 -4.24
CA PRO A 245 4.37 -20.31 -3.80
C PRO A 245 4.24 -20.45 -2.28
N SER A 246 5.33 -20.45 -1.53
CA SER A 246 5.33 -20.44 -0.06
C SER A 246 4.89 -19.10 0.57
N GLY A 247 4.72 -18.06 -0.24
CA GLY A 247 4.48 -16.68 0.21
C GLY A 247 5.75 -15.89 0.53
N LEU A 248 6.92 -16.53 0.48
CA LEU A 248 8.21 -15.81 0.52
C LEU A 248 8.28 -14.85 -0.68
N TRP A 249 8.79 -13.66 -0.43
CA TRP A 249 9.18 -12.75 -1.50
C TRP A 249 10.60 -12.22 -1.28
N PHE A 250 11.29 -11.92 -2.37
CA PHE A 250 12.57 -11.22 -2.31
C PHE A 250 12.79 -10.35 -3.54
N ARG A 251 13.64 -9.35 -3.41
CA ARG A 251 14.17 -8.53 -4.50
C ARG A 251 15.60 -8.07 -4.24
N PRO A 252 16.37 -7.75 -5.29
CA PRO A 252 17.66 -7.10 -5.08
C PRO A 252 17.50 -5.69 -4.49
N GLU A 253 18.51 -5.29 -3.71
CA GLU A 253 18.69 -3.94 -3.23
C GLU A 253 20.04 -3.42 -3.78
N GLY A 254 20.00 -2.82 -4.98
CA GLY A 254 21.19 -2.57 -5.78
C GLY A 254 21.70 -3.81 -6.54
N ASP A 255 22.94 -3.76 -7.00
CA ASP A 255 23.51 -4.80 -7.88
C ASP A 255 24.70 -5.56 -7.27
N ASP A 256 24.99 -5.35 -5.98
CA ASP A 256 26.18 -5.88 -5.32
C ASP A 256 25.93 -7.13 -4.45
N GLY A 257 24.79 -7.79 -4.62
CA GLY A 257 24.40 -8.99 -3.88
C GLY A 257 23.73 -8.70 -2.54
N LEU A 258 23.20 -7.50 -2.38
CA LEU A 258 22.31 -7.14 -1.28
C LEU A 258 20.87 -7.40 -1.73
N PHE A 259 20.05 -7.99 -0.85
CA PHE A 259 18.66 -8.33 -1.11
C PHE A 259 17.80 -7.96 0.10
N ILE A 260 16.52 -7.72 -0.16
CA ILE A 260 15.50 -7.70 0.89
C ILE A 260 14.47 -8.81 0.64
N CYS A 261 13.93 -9.34 1.72
CA CYS A 261 12.91 -10.39 1.67
C CYS A 261 11.91 -10.27 2.82
N GLY A 262 10.81 -10.97 2.68
CA GLY A 262 9.80 -11.16 3.70
C GLY A 262 8.89 -12.31 3.35
N GLY A 263 7.88 -12.54 4.17
CA GLY A 263 6.92 -13.62 3.96
C GLY A 263 5.87 -13.68 5.07
N PRO A 264 5.00 -14.69 5.04
CA PRO A 264 3.98 -14.86 6.05
C PRO A 264 4.58 -15.12 7.43
N PRO A 265 3.94 -14.64 8.52
CA PRO A 265 4.44 -14.83 9.87
C PRO A 265 4.46 -16.31 10.27
N LEU A 266 5.33 -16.67 11.24
CA LEU A 266 5.37 -18.03 11.84
C LEU A 266 4.21 -18.23 12.80
N GLY A 267 3.97 -17.22 13.63
CA GLY A 267 3.01 -17.27 14.72
C GLY A 267 1.64 -16.66 14.35
N PRO A 268 0.77 -16.49 15.36
CA PRO A 268 -0.50 -15.79 15.19
C PRO A 268 -0.32 -14.39 14.62
N ASP A 269 -1.17 -14.03 13.68
CA ASP A 269 -1.18 -12.70 13.05
C ASP A 269 -2.11 -11.76 13.82
N ASP A 270 -1.80 -11.55 15.11
CA ASP A 270 -2.57 -10.68 16.00
C ASP A 270 -2.44 -9.21 15.61
N ASP A 271 -3.45 -8.40 16.01
CA ASP A 271 -3.47 -6.98 15.75
C ASP A 271 -2.42 -6.24 16.61
N PHE A 272 -1.76 -5.28 16.00
CA PHE A 272 -0.84 -4.35 16.67
C PHE A 272 0.27 -5.01 17.50
N LEU A 273 0.81 -6.16 17.04
CA LEU A 273 2.04 -6.70 17.61
C LEU A 273 3.15 -5.63 17.57
N PRO A 274 4.08 -5.64 18.53
CA PRO A 274 5.22 -4.71 18.52
C PRO A 274 5.95 -4.70 17.18
N LEU A 275 6.47 -3.53 16.76
CA LEU A 275 7.19 -3.36 15.48
C LEU A 275 8.65 -3.85 15.55
N ASP A 276 8.92 -4.85 16.39
CA ASP A 276 10.15 -5.62 16.33
C ASP A 276 10.00 -6.70 15.24
N PRO A 277 11.05 -6.99 14.45
CA PRO A 277 11.03 -8.13 13.54
C PRO A 277 10.62 -9.42 14.25
N GLU A 278 9.86 -10.28 13.58
CA GLU A 278 9.43 -11.54 14.18
C GLU A 278 10.64 -12.43 14.47
N PRO A 279 10.81 -12.87 15.73
CA PRO A 279 11.88 -13.80 16.08
C PRO A 279 11.79 -15.09 15.24
N ASP A 280 12.93 -15.65 14.90
CA ASP A 280 13.10 -16.95 14.24
C ASP A 280 12.49 -17.07 12.83
N LEU A 281 11.65 -16.14 12.38
CA LEU A 281 11.03 -16.17 11.04
C LEU A 281 12.07 -16.30 9.93
N PHE A 282 13.18 -15.54 10.03
CA PHE A 282 14.20 -15.58 8.99
C PHE A 282 14.88 -16.95 8.92
N GLU A 283 15.28 -17.52 10.06
CA GLU A 283 16.07 -18.73 10.14
C GLU A 283 15.23 -20.01 9.96
N GLU A 284 13.99 -20.01 10.48
CA GLU A 284 13.14 -21.19 10.43
C GLU A 284 12.35 -21.32 9.11
N ARG A 285 12.04 -20.19 8.45
CA ARG A 285 11.20 -20.21 7.25
C ARG A 285 11.82 -19.56 6.04
N LEU A 286 12.30 -18.29 6.17
CA LEU A 286 12.70 -17.54 4.99
C LEU A 286 14.01 -18.04 4.40
N TRP A 287 15.03 -18.25 5.20
CA TRP A 287 16.32 -18.73 4.69
C TRP A 287 16.22 -20.12 4.02
N PRO A 288 15.58 -21.14 4.60
CA PRO A 288 15.39 -22.41 3.90
C PRO A 288 14.66 -22.25 2.56
N ALA A 289 13.56 -21.48 2.52
CA ALA A 289 12.81 -21.24 1.29
C ALA A 289 13.62 -20.45 0.24
N LEU A 290 14.42 -19.47 0.68
CA LEU A 290 15.34 -18.73 -0.19
C LEU A 290 16.37 -19.66 -0.82
N ALA A 291 17.00 -20.54 -0.03
CA ALA A 291 18.01 -21.50 -0.49
C ALA A 291 17.41 -22.56 -1.42
N GLU A 292 16.17 -23.01 -1.16
CA GLU A 292 15.46 -23.92 -2.04
C GLU A 292 15.16 -23.28 -3.40
N ARG A 293 14.70 -22.02 -3.40
CA ARG A 293 14.34 -21.28 -4.63
C ARG A 293 15.55 -20.77 -5.41
N VAL A 294 16.61 -20.39 -4.71
CA VAL A 294 17.89 -19.92 -5.29
C VAL A 294 19.01 -20.65 -4.59
N PRO A 295 19.53 -21.78 -5.12
CA PRO A 295 20.54 -22.60 -4.44
C PRO A 295 21.79 -21.83 -4.01
N GLY A 296 22.17 -20.78 -4.76
CA GLY A 296 23.30 -19.91 -4.38
C GLY A 296 23.07 -19.07 -3.11
N PHE A 297 21.83 -18.99 -2.61
CA PHE A 297 21.50 -18.33 -1.35
C PHE A 297 21.72 -19.19 -0.10
N GLU A 298 22.14 -20.45 -0.24
CA GLU A 298 22.53 -21.29 0.90
C GLU A 298 23.60 -20.61 1.79
N SER A 299 24.49 -19.83 1.17
CA SER A 299 25.59 -19.13 1.86
C SER A 299 25.31 -17.64 2.12
N LEU A 300 24.06 -17.23 2.12
CA LEU A 300 23.66 -15.86 2.45
C LEU A 300 24.07 -15.47 3.89
N ARG A 301 24.08 -14.17 4.16
CA ARG A 301 24.37 -13.61 5.49
C ARG A 301 23.33 -12.52 5.82
N PRO A 302 22.53 -12.69 6.88
CA PRO A 302 21.63 -11.64 7.35
C PRO A 302 22.42 -10.39 7.76
N GLN A 303 21.82 -9.23 7.53
CA GLN A 303 22.44 -7.92 7.80
C GLN A 303 21.64 -7.13 8.81
N ARG A 304 20.37 -6.89 8.54
CA ARG A 304 19.45 -6.11 9.38
C ARG A 304 18.01 -6.55 9.10
N ALA A 305 17.12 -6.15 9.99
CA ALA A 305 15.69 -6.34 9.81
C ALA A 305 14.91 -5.16 10.40
N TRP A 306 13.68 -4.99 9.96
CA TRP A 306 12.70 -4.10 10.55
C TRP A 306 11.30 -4.67 10.36
N ALA A 307 10.32 -4.07 11.03
CA ALA A 307 8.92 -4.42 10.82
C ALA A 307 8.08 -3.17 10.61
N GLY A 308 6.99 -3.31 9.88
CA GLY A 308 5.98 -2.29 9.65
C GLY A 308 4.58 -2.88 9.76
N TYR A 309 3.55 -2.03 9.85
CA TYR A 309 2.17 -2.50 9.79
C TYR A 309 1.63 -2.48 8.37
N TYR A 310 1.01 -3.58 7.95
CA TYR A 310 -0.04 -3.53 6.95
C TYR A 310 -1.31 -3.02 7.62
N GLU A 311 -1.97 -2.06 6.99
CA GLU A 311 -3.32 -1.61 7.35
C GLU A 311 -4.34 -2.62 6.80
N MET A 312 -4.48 -3.75 7.50
CA MET A 312 -5.27 -4.87 7.00
C MET A 312 -6.77 -4.59 7.12
N ASN A 313 -7.47 -4.61 5.97
CA ASN A 313 -8.93 -4.64 5.94
C ASN A 313 -9.39 -6.10 6.02
N SER A 314 -9.94 -6.50 7.14
CA SER A 314 -10.37 -7.88 7.39
C SER A 314 -11.64 -8.28 6.63
N PHE A 315 -12.37 -7.34 6.02
CA PHE A 315 -13.59 -7.63 5.27
C PHE A 315 -13.28 -8.24 3.89
N ASP A 316 -12.36 -7.62 3.14
CA ASP A 316 -12.11 -8.05 1.76
C ASP A 316 -10.67 -7.80 1.26
N HIS A 317 -9.77 -7.40 2.14
CA HIS A 317 -8.37 -7.11 1.84
C HIS A 317 -8.18 -6.00 0.79
N ASN A 318 -9.13 -5.07 0.68
CA ASN A 318 -9.07 -3.99 -0.30
C ASN A 318 -9.39 -2.63 0.35
N GLY A 319 -8.91 -1.54 -0.25
CA GLY A 319 -9.05 -0.20 0.30
C GLY A 319 -10.50 0.21 0.58
N LEU A 320 -10.70 1.05 1.58
CA LEU A 320 -11.95 1.73 1.89
C LEU A 320 -11.81 3.19 1.49
N VAL A 321 -12.54 3.62 0.45
CA VAL A 321 -12.46 4.99 -0.08
C VAL A 321 -13.87 5.55 -0.28
N GLY A 322 -14.12 6.73 0.31
CA GLY A 322 -15.39 7.43 0.19
C GLY A 322 -16.12 7.66 1.50
N ALA A 323 -17.31 8.26 1.44
CA ALA A 323 -18.08 8.65 2.61
C ALA A 323 -18.70 7.46 3.35
N LEU A 324 -18.74 7.57 4.68
CA LEU A 324 -19.50 6.67 5.54
C LEU A 324 -20.96 7.13 5.61
N PRO A 325 -21.95 6.26 5.32
CA PRO A 325 -23.37 6.66 5.40
C PRO A 325 -23.78 7.21 6.77
N GLU A 326 -23.22 6.65 7.84
CA GLU A 326 -23.49 7.02 9.24
C GLU A 326 -22.79 8.33 9.67
N CYS A 327 -21.88 8.85 8.82
CA CYS A 327 -21.11 10.06 9.11
C CYS A 327 -20.73 10.75 7.78
N PRO A 328 -21.68 11.49 7.14
CA PRO A 328 -21.59 11.90 5.74
C PRO A 328 -20.48 12.92 5.43
N ASN A 329 -19.97 13.63 6.44
CA ASN A 329 -18.84 14.56 6.28
C ASN A 329 -17.46 13.91 6.60
N LEU A 330 -17.44 12.58 6.85
CA LEU A 330 -16.22 11.79 7.01
C LEU A 330 -16.01 10.88 5.80
N LEU A 331 -14.90 11.09 5.09
CA LEU A 331 -14.43 10.19 4.06
C LEU A 331 -13.36 9.24 4.63
N LEU A 332 -13.42 7.98 4.26
CA LEU A 332 -12.34 7.02 4.52
C LEU A 332 -11.35 7.01 3.36
N ALA A 333 -10.10 6.79 3.66
CA ALA A 333 -9.02 6.47 2.72
C ALA A 333 -7.98 5.60 3.45
N CYS A 334 -8.32 4.33 3.69
CA CYS A 334 -7.53 3.42 4.52
C CYS A 334 -7.79 1.94 4.18
N GLY A 335 -7.07 1.02 4.80
CA GLY A 335 -7.33 -0.41 4.71
C GLY A 335 -6.83 -1.08 3.43
N PHE A 336 -5.76 -0.58 2.82
CA PHE A 336 -5.24 -1.09 1.55
C PHE A 336 -4.45 -2.40 1.65
N SER A 337 -4.35 -3.02 2.81
CA SER A 337 -3.85 -4.39 3.00
C SER A 337 -2.50 -4.67 2.31
N GLY A 338 -1.54 -3.74 2.44
CA GLY A 338 -0.17 -3.87 1.90
C GLY A 338 0.06 -3.21 0.54
N HIS A 339 -0.97 -2.73 -0.18
CA HIS A 339 -0.79 -2.11 -1.51
C HIS A 339 -1.09 -0.60 -1.56
N GLY A 340 -1.33 0.05 -0.40
CA GLY A 340 -1.69 1.46 -0.33
C GLY A 340 -0.65 2.42 -0.88
N LEU A 341 0.63 2.14 -0.70
CA LEU A 341 1.69 3.05 -1.12
C LEU A 341 1.69 3.30 -2.64
N GLN A 342 1.60 2.25 -3.44
CA GLN A 342 1.55 2.36 -4.91
C GLN A 342 0.20 2.92 -5.41
N HIS A 343 -0.86 2.81 -4.63
CA HIS A 343 -2.19 3.35 -4.94
C HIS A 343 -2.39 4.79 -4.46
N ALA A 344 -1.50 5.30 -3.59
CA ALA A 344 -1.65 6.60 -2.97
C ALA A 344 -1.93 7.75 -3.96
N PRO A 345 -1.23 7.88 -5.10
CA PRO A 345 -1.51 8.96 -6.04
C PRO A 345 -2.92 8.88 -6.66
N GLY A 346 -3.36 7.68 -7.06
CA GLY A 346 -4.69 7.47 -7.66
C GLY A 346 -5.83 7.67 -6.64
N VAL A 347 -5.66 7.18 -5.42
CA VAL A 347 -6.59 7.41 -4.31
C VAL A 347 -6.62 8.89 -3.95
N GLY A 348 -5.46 9.54 -3.87
CA GLY A 348 -5.34 10.98 -3.62
C GLY A 348 -6.14 11.79 -4.63
N ARG A 349 -6.00 11.47 -5.92
CA ARG A 349 -6.76 12.08 -7.00
C ARG A 349 -8.26 11.87 -6.84
N GLY A 350 -8.71 10.64 -6.62
CA GLY A 350 -10.13 10.32 -6.51
C GLY A 350 -10.80 10.99 -5.29
N VAL A 351 -10.16 10.98 -4.12
CA VAL A 351 -10.70 11.64 -2.92
C VAL A 351 -10.75 13.16 -3.11
N ALA A 352 -9.73 13.76 -3.73
CA ALA A 352 -9.73 15.18 -4.06
C ALA A 352 -10.88 15.55 -5.02
N GLU A 353 -11.17 14.71 -6.02
CA GLU A 353 -12.31 14.89 -6.93
C GLU A 353 -13.64 14.77 -6.19
N LEU A 354 -13.78 13.78 -5.30
CA LEU A 354 -15.00 13.60 -4.52
C LEU A 354 -15.30 14.80 -3.61
N ILE A 355 -14.27 15.37 -2.96
CA ILE A 355 -14.43 16.58 -2.14
C ILE A 355 -14.76 17.81 -3.00
N SER A 356 -14.11 17.97 -4.15
CA SER A 356 -14.23 19.16 -4.99
C SER A 356 -15.49 19.17 -5.85
N TYR A 357 -15.89 18.00 -6.37
CA TYR A 357 -16.95 17.86 -7.37
C TYR A 357 -18.15 17.03 -6.91
N GLY A 358 -18.02 16.29 -5.81
CA GLY A 358 -19.01 15.33 -5.36
C GLY A 358 -19.06 14.03 -6.18
N GLU A 359 -18.13 13.84 -7.12
CA GLU A 359 -18.06 12.67 -8.01
C GLU A 359 -16.62 12.35 -8.40
N TYR A 360 -16.35 11.09 -8.78
CA TYR A 360 -15.10 10.67 -9.40
C TYR A 360 -15.07 11.05 -10.88
N ARG A 361 -13.95 11.55 -11.39
CA ARG A 361 -13.78 11.99 -12.79
C ARG A 361 -12.68 11.27 -13.54
N SER A 362 -11.59 10.93 -12.84
CA SER A 362 -10.41 10.30 -13.45
C SER A 362 -10.47 8.78 -13.33
N LEU A 363 -10.69 8.28 -12.11
CA LEU A 363 -10.81 6.87 -11.77
C LEU A 363 -12.06 6.69 -10.93
N ASP A 364 -12.96 5.80 -11.34
CA ASP A 364 -14.14 5.48 -10.54
C ASP A 364 -13.77 4.59 -9.36
N LEU A 365 -13.67 5.19 -8.17
CA LEU A 365 -13.37 4.47 -6.92
C LEU A 365 -14.63 3.96 -6.20
N ALA A 366 -15.82 4.06 -6.78
CA ALA A 366 -17.07 3.59 -6.18
C ALA A 366 -17.02 2.12 -5.72
N PRO A 367 -16.34 1.18 -6.41
CA PRO A 367 -16.17 -0.19 -5.90
C PRO A 367 -15.46 -0.28 -4.54
N LEU A 368 -14.66 0.73 -4.16
CA LEU A 368 -14.00 0.81 -2.85
C LEU A 368 -14.85 1.50 -1.77
N SER A 369 -16.08 1.89 -2.08
CA SER A 369 -16.97 2.58 -1.13
C SER A 369 -17.18 1.76 0.16
N PRO A 370 -17.11 2.40 1.34
CA PRO A 370 -17.40 1.74 2.63
C PRO A 370 -18.82 1.16 2.72
N THR A 371 -19.76 1.61 1.89
CA THR A 371 -21.14 1.10 1.84
C THR A 371 -21.21 -0.39 1.54
N ARG A 372 -20.19 -0.95 0.87
CA ARG A 372 -20.10 -2.38 0.57
C ARG A 372 -20.01 -3.26 1.82
N ILE A 373 -19.49 -2.71 2.95
CA ILE A 373 -19.41 -3.43 4.22
C ILE A 373 -20.81 -3.69 4.76
N ALA A 374 -21.63 -2.64 4.87
CA ALA A 374 -23.03 -2.76 5.33
C ALA A 374 -23.89 -3.60 4.39
N ALA A 375 -23.61 -3.58 3.09
CA ALA A 375 -24.27 -4.40 2.08
C ALA A 375 -23.82 -5.86 2.07
N GLY A 376 -22.75 -6.23 2.79
CA GLY A 376 -22.16 -7.57 2.75
C GLY A 376 -21.61 -7.97 1.38
N GLN A 377 -21.15 -6.98 0.58
CA GLN A 377 -20.70 -7.17 -0.81
C GLN A 377 -19.18 -6.94 -0.90
N PRO A 378 -18.33 -7.95 -0.61
CA PRO A 378 -16.88 -7.78 -0.65
C PRO A 378 -16.37 -7.54 -2.08
N TYR A 379 -15.47 -6.57 -2.22
CA TYR A 379 -14.66 -6.36 -3.42
C TYR A 379 -13.24 -6.88 -3.16
N ARG A 380 -13.13 -8.21 -3.14
CA ARG A 380 -11.96 -8.90 -2.60
C ARG A 380 -10.74 -8.80 -3.52
N GLU A 381 -9.59 -8.42 -2.95
CA GLU A 381 -8.28 -8.61 -3.56
C GLU A 381 -7.67 -9.93 -3.09
N LEU A 382 -7.30 -10.80 -4.04
CA LEU A 382 -6.76 -12.13 -3.77
C LEU A 382 -5.23 -12.13 -3.65
N ASN A 383 -4.56 -11.20 -4.33
CA ASN A 383 -3.09 -11.10 -4.37
C ASN A 383 -2.58 -10.16 -3.28
N VAL A 384 -2.83 -10.51 -2.01
CA VAL A 384 -2.22 -9.85 -0.84
C VAL A 384 -1.01 -10.66 -0.41
N ILE A 385 0.16 -10.01 -0.32
CA ILE A 385 1.47 -10.63 -0.06
C ILE A 385 1.96 -10.23 1.32
#